data_1bfee0f61169481fba666e3a88624c79
#
_entry.id   1bfee0f61169481fba666e3a88624c79
#
_cell.length_a   1.000
_cell.length_b   1.000
_cell.length_c   1.000
_cell.angle_alpha   90.00
_cell.angle_beta   90.00
_cell.angle_gamma   90.00
#
_symmetry.space_group_name_H-M   'P 1'
#
loop_
_entity.id
_entity.type
_entity.pdbx_description
1 polymer ?
#
loop_
_entity_poly.entity_id
_entity_poly.type
_entity_poly.pdbx_seq_one_letter_code
_entity_poly.pdbx_strand_id
1 'polypeptide(L)'
;MPFCALKPRMRGKTVGNYETLNELLVTLFRDVMDIEQKVIITPEFKDITNNDMHVIEAIGIGTPKNMSSIAKKLSVTVGTLTIAMNSLVKKGYVKRERGEEDRRVVYISLSDKGKKAFVHHARFHKEMITSIMDEFDDDEKKILIRGLTKLDNWFKNKEEENKK
;
A
#
# COMPACT_ATOMS: atom_id res chain seq x y z
N MET A 1 12.64 -2.00 -17.72
CA MET A 1 12.36 -3.38 -18.14
C MET A 1 10.90 -3.44 -18.52
N PRO A 2 10.52 -3.97 -19.70
CA PRO A 2 9.12 -4.04 -20.09
C PRO A 2 8.38 -5.04 -19.19
N PHE A 3 7.22 -4.66 -18.70
CA PHE A 3 6.26 -5.54 -18.06
C PHE A 3 5.96 -6.70 -19.04
N CYS A 4 6.42 -7.90 -18.71
CA CYS A 4 6.19 -9.09 -19.50
C CYS A 4 4.69 -9.40 -19.49
N ALA A 5 4.07 -9.44 -20.68
CA ALA A 5 2.67 -9.72 -20.88
C ALA A 5 2.29 -11.10 -20.30
N LEU A 6 1.66 -11.10 -19.15
CA LEU A 6 0.93 -12.25 -18.62
C LEU A 6 -0.36 -12.41 -19.43
N LYS A 7 -0.35 -13.33 -20.39
CA LYS A 7 -1.58 -13.71 -21.10
C LYS A 7 -2.58 -14.32 -20.12
N PRO A 8 -3.82 -13.84 -20.05
CA PRO A 8 -4.86 -14.44 -19.22
C PRO A 8 -5.18 -15.83 -19.76
N ARG A 9 -5.02 -16.85 -18.93
CA ARG A 9 -5.38 -18.23 -19.23
C ARG A 9 -6.85 -18.44 -18.88
N MET A 10 -7.75 -17.86 -19.66
CA MET A 10 -9.18 -18.08 -19.57
C MET A 10 -9.53 -19.38 -20.31
N ARG A 11 -9.64 -20.48 -19.59
CA ARG A 11 -10.30 -21.71 -20.11
C ARG A 11 -11.78 -21.65 -19.75
N GLY A 12 -12.61 -21.66 -20.80
CA GLY A 12 -14.07 -21.59 -20.70
C GLY A 12 -14.67 -22.66 -19.79
N LYS A 13 -15.36 -22.18 -18.76
CA LYS A 13 -16.57 -22.75 -18.15
C LYS A 13 -17.44 -21.55 -17.85
N THR A 14 -18.72 -21.65 -18.11
CA THR A 14 -19.76 -20.73 -17.59
C THR A 14 -19.77 -20.88 -16.06
N VAL A 15 -18.80 -20.26 -15.43
CA VAL A 15 -18.73 -20.12 -13.98
C VAL A 15 -19.74 -19.04 -13.63
N GLY A 16 -20.60 -19.25 -12.63
CA GLY A 16 -21.55 -18.23 -12.19
C GLY A 16 -20.82 -16.93 -11.81
N ASN A 17 -21.48 -15.80 -11.90
CA ASN A 17 -20.89 -14.48 -11.61
C ASN A 17 -20.21 -14.43 -10.22
N TYR A 18 -20.69 -15.23 -9.27
CA TYR A 18 -20.12 -15.31 -7.93
C TYR A 18 -18.74 -16.00 -7.94
N GLU A 19 -18.62 -17.18 -8.54
CA GLU A 19 -17.37 -17.93 -8.60
C GLU A 19 -16.30 -17.13 -9.38
N THR A 20 -16.71 -16.51 -10.50
CA THR A 20 -15.82 -15.66 -11.30
C THR A 20 -15.30 -14.47 -10.48
N LEU A 21 -16.18 -13.77 -9.78
CA LEU A 21 -15.81 -12.62 -8.97
C LEU A 21 -14.91 -13.03 -7.81
N ASN A 22 -15.21 -14.14 -7.13
CA ASN A 22 -14.39 -14.67 -6.03
C ASN A 22 -12.97 -15.03 -6.52
N GLU A 23 -12.87 -15.76 -7.64
CA GLU A 23 -11.56 -16.14 -8.20
C GLU A 23 -10.76 -14.89 -8.64
N LEU A 24 -11.40 -13.93 -9.29
CA LEU A 24 -10.75 -12.69 -9.72
C LEU A 24 -10.24 -11.88 -8.51
N LEU A 25 -11.05 -11.69 -7.48
CA LEU A 25 -10.63 -10.93 -6.30
C LEU A 25 -9.45 -11.59 -5.61
N VAL A 26 -9.55 -12.91 -5.32
CA VAL A 26 -8.48 -13.64 -4.63
C VAL A 26 -7.18 -13.63 -5.44
N THR A 27 -7.28 -13.86 -6.77
CA THR A 27 -6.11 -13.89 -7.64
C THR A 27 -5.50 -12.50 -7.79
N LEU A 28 -6.32 -11.48 -8.03
CA LEU A 28 -5.86 -10.10 -8.20
C LEU A 28 -5.10 -9.59 -6.97
N PHE A 29 -5.65 -9.78 -5.78
CA PHE A 29 -4.98 -9.35 -4.54
C PHE A 29 -3.63 -10.04 -4.37
N ARG A 30 -3.57 -11.38 -4.59
CA ARG A 30 -2.32 -12.12 -4.52
C ARG A 30 -1.30 -11.60 -5.54
N ASP A 31 -1.70 -11.45 -6.80
CA ASP A 31 -0.80 -11.06 -7.88
C ASP A 31 -0.27 -9.63 -7.69
N VAL A 32 -1.11 -8.70 -7.20
CA VAL A 32 -0.67 -7.34 -6.84
C VAL A 32 0.39 -7.40 -5.74
N MET A 33 0.15 -8.14 -4.65
CA MET A 33 1.11 -8.26 -3.55
C MET A 33 2.42 -8.92 -3.98
N ASP A 34 2.36 -9.95 -4.84
CA ASP A 34 3.53 -10.65 -5.35
C ASP A 34 4.37 -9.76 -6.29
N ILE A 35 3.74 -8.99 -7.16
CA ILE A 35 4.42 -8.05 -8.06
C ILE A 35 5.06 -6.93 -7.24
N GLU A 36 4.32 -6.35 -6.31
CA GLU A 36 4.80 -5.31 -5.41
C GLU A 36 6.04 -5.78 -4.64
N GLN A 37 5.99 -6.96 -4.01
CA GLN A 37 7.12 -7.52 -3.27
C GLN A 37 8.36 -7.70 -4.15
N LYS A 38 8.21 -8.15 -5.39
CA LYS A 38 9.33 -8.33 -6.33
C LYS A 38 9.96 -7.02 -6.78
N VAL A 39 9.16 -5.96 -6.92
CA VAL A 39 9.64 -4.65 -7.37
C VAL A 39 10.23 -3.83 -6.23
N ILE A 40 9.67 -3.94 -5.04
CA ILE A 40 10.16 -3.23 -3.85
C ILE A 40 11.56 -3.69 -3.45
N ILE A 41 11.83 -5.00 -3.51
CA ILE A 41 13.14 -5.55 -3.14
C ILE A 41 14.14 -5.28 -4.26
N THR A 42 15.03 -4.33 -4.02
CA THR A 42 16.18 -4.01 -4.87
C THR A 42 17.46 -4.14 -4.04
N PRO A 43 18.65 -4.13 -4.67
CA PRO A 43 19.91 -4.10 -3.92
C PRO A 43 20.00 -2.95 -2.90
N GLU A 44 19.36 -1.80 -3.20
CA GLU A 44 19.31 -0.63 -2.30
C GLU A 44 18.31 -0.84 -1.14
N PHE A 45 17.22 -1.59 -1.36
CA PHE A 45 16.11 -1.80 -0.40
C PHE A 45 15.89 -3.27 -0.06
N LYS A 46 16.97 -4.06 0.05
CA LYS A 46 16.91 -5.52 0.29
C LYS A 46 16.37 -5.92 1.67
N ASP A 47 16.37 -4.99 2.62
CA ASP A 47 16.00 -5.20 4.02
C ASP A 47 14.58 -4.70 4.36
N ILE A 48 13.78 -4.35 3.33
CA ILE A 48 12.43 -3.82 3.48
C ILE A 48 11.37 -4.84 3.07
N THR A 49 10.20 -4.78 3.68
CA THR A 49 9.02 -5.59 3.35
C THR A 49 7.91 -4.71 2.81
N ASN A 50 6.87 -5.29 2.16
CA ASN A 50 5.67 -4.55 1.76
C ASN A 50 5.05 -3.80 2.95
N ASN A 51 4.95 -4.45 4.12
CA ASN A 51 4.41 -3.80 5.31
C ASN A 51 5.26 -2.60 5.75
N ASP A 52 6.59 -2.70 5.70
CA ASP A 52 7.49 -1.57 5.97
C ASP A 52 7.24 -0.43 4.98
N MET A 53 6.98 -0.76 3.71
CA MET A 53 6.73 0.23 2.65
C MET A 53 5.41 0.97 2.86
N HIS A 54 4.34 0.26 3.25
CA HIS A 54 3.07 0.90 3.62
C HIS A 54 3.20 1.83 4.84
N VAL A 55 4.05 1.48 5.80
CA VAL A 55 4.36 2.39 6.94
C VAL A 55 5.10 3.63 6.45
N ILE A 56 6.11 3.47 5.58
CA ILE A 56 6.84 4.59 4.95
C ILE A 56 5.90 5.50 4.18
N GLU A 57 4.97 4.93 3.42
CA GLU A 57 3.96 5.68 2.68
C GLU A 57 2.99 6.43 3.60
N ALA A 58 2.58 5.82 4.71
CA ALA A 58 1.72 6.48 5.70
C ALA A 58 2.42 7.67 6.37
N ILE A 59 3.73 7.57 6.64
CA ILE A 59 4.55 8.67 7.12
C ILE A 59 4.60 9.77 6.05
N GLY A 60 4.96 9.43 4.82
CA GLY A 60 5.06 10.36 3.70
C GLY A 60 6.22 11.34 3.81
N ILE A 61 6.43 12.14 2.74
CA ILE A 61 7.40 13.24 2.70
C ILE A 61 6.69 14.51 3.16
N GLY A 62 7.36 15.32 3.99
CA GLY A 62 6.84 16.62 4.46
C GLY A 62 6.95 16.78 5.97
N THR A 63 5.92 17.38 6.58
CA THR A 63 5.89 17.63 8.02
C THR A 63 5.93 16.34 8.84
N PRO A 64 6.75 16.30 9.92
CA PRO A 64 6.77 15.18 10.85
C PRO A 64 5.38 14.89 11.43
N LYS A 65 5.06 13.61 11.62
CA LYS A 65 3.77 13.14 12.13
C LYS A 65 3.92 12.46 13.48
N ASN A 66 2.90 12.53 14.33
CA ASN A 66 2.88 11.76 15.57
C ASN A 66 2.43 10.31 15.32
N MET A 67 2.77 9.43 16.26
CA MET A 67 2.47 7.98 16.17
C MET A 67 0.97 7.71 16.01
N SER A 68 0.12 8.46 16.71
CA SER A 68 -1.34 8.25 16.68
C SER A 68 -1.94 8.56 15.31
N SER A 69 -1.48 9.62 14.63
CA SER A 69 -1.96 9.97 13.29
C SER A 69 -1.57 8.94 12.24
N ILE A 70 -0.35 8.38 12.34
CA ILE A 70 0.12 7.31 11.44
C ILE A 70 -0.66 6.02 11.71
N ALA A 71 -0.85 5.63 12.98
CA ALA A 71 -1.63 4.44 13.36
C ALA A 71 -3.07 4.52 12.86
N LYS A 72 -3.70 5.70 13.00
CA LYS A 72 -5.06 5.95 12.47
C LYS A 72 -5.10 5.80 10.95
N LYS A 73 -4.12 6.35 10.22
CA LYS A 73 -4.06 6.22 8.75
C LYS A 73 -3.90 4.77 8.28
N LEU A 74 -3.20 3.94 9.06
CA LEU A 74 -2.99 2.52 8.77
C LEU A 74 -4.07 1.60 9.35
N SER A 75 -5.06 2.14 10.07
CA SER A 75 -6.11 1.35 10.77
C SER A 75 -5.52 0.30 11.73
N VAL A 76 -4.40 0.63 12.41
CA VAL A 76 -3.76 -0.24 13.40
C VAL A 76 -3.66 0.41 14.77
N THR A 77 -3.35 -0.39 15.80
CA THR A 77 -3.06 0.17 17.13
C THR A 77 -1.67 0.85 17.15
N VAL A 78 -1.49 1.82 18.06
CA VAL A 78 -0.17 2.45 18.29
C VAL A 78 0.86 1.40 18.75
N GLY A 79 0.44 0.38 19.50
CA GLY A 79 1.31 -0.73 19.92
C GLY A 79 1.84 -1.53 18.73
N THR A 80 0.95 -1.93 17.81
CA THR A 80 1.33 -2.61 16.56
C THR A 80 2.28 -1.76 15.72
N LEU A 81 1.95 -0.48 15.54
CA LEU A 81 2.79 0.45 14.79
C LEU A 81 4.18 0.62 15.44
N THR A 82 4.27 0.60 16.78
CA THR A 82 5.54 0.77 17.49
C THR A 82 6.56 -0.30 17.12
N ILE A 83 6.13 -1.54 16.91
CA ILE A 83 7.01 -2.65 16.51
C ILE A 83 7.59 -2.39 15.10
N ALA A 84 6.74 -2.08 14.13
CA ALA A 84 7.17 -1.75 12.77
C ALA A 84 8.09 -0.50 12.76
N MET A 85 7.73 0.52 13.53
CA MET A 85 8.50 1.75 13.63
C MET A 85 9.89 1.53 14.23
N ASN A 86 10.02 0.67 15.26
CA ASN A 86 11.33 0.32 15.84
C ASN A 86 12.23 -0.37 14.79
N SER A 87 11.64 -1.28 13.99
CA SER A 87 12.35 -1.92 12.88
C SER A 87 12.84 -0.90 11.85
N LEU A 88 11.96 0.00 11.40
CA LEU A 88 12.31 1.01 10.40
C LEU A 88 13.35 2.03 10.88
N VAL A 89 13.32 2.41 12.15
CA VAL A 89 14.37 3.23 12.76
C VAL A 89 15.70 2.48 12.76
N LYS A 90 15.71 1.21 13.19
CA LYS A 90 16.93 0.36 13.19
C LYS A 90 17.50 0.17 11.78
N LYS A 91 16.65 0.01 10.77
CA LYS A 91 17.03 -0.10 9.35
C LYS A 91 17.43 1.25 8.72
N GLY A 92 17.25 2.36 9.44
CA GLY A 92 17.65 3.71 9.01
C GLY A 92 16.68 4.40 8.03
N TYR A 93 15.44 3.92 7.89
CA TYR A 93 14.43 4.55 7.03
C TYR A 93 13.68 5.69 7.70
N VAL A 94 13.59 5.66 9.03
CA VAL A 94 12.76 6.57 9.82
C VAL A 94 13.58 7.25 10.90
N LYS A 95 13.30 8.52 11.16
CA LYS A 95 13.83 9.32 12.27
C LYS A 95 12.72 9.55 13.29
N ARG A 96 13.13 9.59 14.57
CA ARG A 96 12.28 9.96 15.70
C ARG A 96 12.86 11.17 16.38
N GLU A 97 12.03 12.18 16.59
CA GLU A 97 12.41 13.39 17.30
C GLU A 97 11.38 13.69 18.38
N ARG A 98 11.84 14.09 19.56
CA ARG A 98 10.93 14.53 20.63
C ARG A 98 10.51 15.95 20.37
N GLY A 99 9.25 16.26 20.65
CA GLY A 99 8.74 17.63 20.57
C GLY A 99 9.54 18.58 21.49
N GLU A 100 9.81 19.77 21.01
CA GLU A 100 10.50 20.80 21.78
C GLU A 100 9.60 21.36 22.88
N GLU A 101 8.32 21.61 22.60
CA GLU A 101 7.34 22.14 23.54
C GLU A 101 6.82 21.07 24.52
N ASP A 102 6.53 19.86 24.02
CA ASP A 102 6.11 18.71 24.85
C ASP A 102 6.96 17.49 24.48
N ARG A 103 7.88 17.13 25.35
CA ARG A 103 8.78 15.98 25.21
C ARG A 103 8.07 14.61 25.26
N ARG A 104 6.77 14.57 25.62
CA ARG A 104 5.93 13.36 25.57
C ARG A 104 5.50 13.05 24.14
N VAL A 105 5.46 14.06 23.27
CA VAL A 105 5.12 13.90 21.88
C VAL A 105 6.36 13.45 21.11
N VAL A 106 6.23 12.36 20.38
CA VAL A 106 7.26 11.84 19.47
C VAL A 106 6.82 12.09 18.04
N TYR A 107 7.62 12.83 17.30
CA TYR A 107 7.46 13.09 15.89
C TYR A 107 8.26 12.10 15.06
N ILE A 108 7.65 11.66 13.98
CA ILE A 108 8.18 10.69 13.04
C ILE A 108 8.34 11.35 11.68
N SER A 109 9.51 11.18 11.09
CA SER A 109 9.79 11.62 9.71
C SER A 109 10.62 10.58 8.97
N LEU A 110 10.62 10.65 7.63
CA LEU A 110 11.48 9.81 6.82
C LEU A 110 12.93 10.34 6.84
N SER A 111 13.88 9.44 6.95
CA SER A 111 15.29 9.72 6.64
C SER A 111 15.47 9.91 5.13
N ASP A 112 16.68 10.26 4.67
CA ASP A 112 16.95 10.33 3.23
C ASP A 112 16.84 8.96 2.55
N LYS A 113 17.23 7.86 3.24
CA LYS A 113 16.99 6.48 2.79
C LYS A 113 15.48 6.20 2.70
N GLY A 114 14.71 6.64 3.70
CA GLY A 114 13.24 6.48 3.71
C GLY A 114 12.55 7.27 2.61
N LYS A 115 13.00 8.51 2.32
CA LYS A 115 12.47 9.30 1.20
C LYS A 115 12.74 8.65 -0.15
N LYS A 116 13.92 8.08 -0.36
CA LYS A 116 14.23 7.32 -1.57
C LYS A 116 13.33 6.10 -1.73
N ALA A 117 13.11 5.34 -0.66
CA ALA A 117 12.19 4.21 -0.66
C ALA A 117 10.76 4.64 -0.97
N PHE A 118 10.26 5.73 -0.38
CA PHE A 118 8.97 6.32 -0.68
C PHE A 118 8.83 6.67 -2.17
N VAL A 119 9.80 7.37 -2.74
CA VAL A 119 9.78 7.77 -4.16
C VAL A 119 9.82 6.54 -5.08
N HIS A 120 10.63 5.53 -4.74
CA HIS A 120 10.70 4.27 -5.48
C HIS A 120 9.33 3.57 -5.52
N HIS A 121 8.66 3.46 -4.38
CA HIS A 121 7.33 2.85 -4.25
C HIS A 121 6.25 3.65 -4.98
N ALA A 122 6.23 4.97 -4.81
CA ALA A 122 5.29 5.84 -5.52
C ALA A 122 5.43 5.75 -7.05
N ARG A 123 6.67 5.60 -7.55
CA ARG A 123 6.93 5.40 -8.98
C ARG A 123 6.38 4.06 -9.45
N PHE A 124 6.61 2.99 -8.69
CA PHE A 124 6.03 1.67 -9.01
C PHE A 124 4.52 1.73 -9.14
N HIS A 125 3.81 2.30 -8.15
CA HIS A 125 2.35 2.44 -8.22
C HIS A 125 1.90 3.26 -9.43
N LYS A 126 2.60 4.37 -9.71
CA LYS A 126 2.29 5.19 -10.88
C LYS A 126 2.43 4.40 -12.19
N GLU A 127 3.53 3.68 -12.36
CA GLU A 127 3.79 2.88 -13.57
C GLU A 127 2.77 1.75 -13.71
N MET A 128 2.47 1.04 -12.61
CA MET A 128 1.47 -0.03 -12.58
C MET A 128 0.07 0.49 -12.95
N ILE A 129 -0.39 1.57 -12.31
CA ILE A 129 -1.72 2.14 -12.60
C ILE A 129 -1.78 2.68 -14.03
N THR A 130 -0.73 3.35 -14.52
CA THR A 130 -0.69 3.80 -15.91
C THR A 130 -0.84 2.63 -16.87
N SER A 131 -0.06 1.55 -16.69
CA SER A 131 -0.14 0.36 -17.54
C SER A 131 -1.52 -0.31 -17.48
N ILE A 132 -2.14 -0.39 -16.30
CA ILE A 132 -3.50 -0.90 -16.16
C ILE A 132 -4.49 -0.02 -16.93
N MET A 133 -4.39 1.30 -16.77
CA MET A 133 -5.32 2.24 -17.43
C MET A 133 -5.19 2.24 -18.96
N ASP A 134 -4.03 1.90 -19.49
CA ASP A 134 -3.80 1.79 -20.95
C ASP A 134 -4.50 0.57 -21.58
N GLU A 135 -4.87 -0.45 -20.77
CA GLU A 135 -5.62 -1.62 -21.23
C GLU A 135 -7.14 -1.36 -21.42
N PHE A 136 -7.66 -0.21 -20.98
CA PHE A 136 -9.08 0.11 -20.96
C PHE A 136 -9.41 1.33 -21.81
N ASP A 137 -10.57 1.32 -22.47
CA ASP A 137 -11.13 2.54 -23.05
C ASP A 137 -11.74 3.48 -21.97
N ASP A 138 -12.16 4.68 -22.36
CA ASP A 138 -12.64 5.68 -21.42
C ASP A 138 -13.94 5.31 -20.70
N ASP A 139 -14.80 4.52 -21.31
CA ASP A 139 -16.05 4.07 -20.68
C ASP A 139 -15.80 2.90 -19.75
N GLU A 140 -14.93 1.98 -20.12
CA GLU A 140 -14.46 0.89 -19.26
C GLU A 140 -13.75 1.43 -18.02
N LYS A 141 -12.89 2.47 -18.14
CA LYS A 141 -12.25 3.17 -17.01
C LYS A 141 -13.27 3.71 -16.01
N LYS A 142 -14.33 4.36 -16.51
CA LYS A 142 -15.41 4.89 -15.66
C LYS A 142 -16.14 3.77 -14.91
N ILE A 143 -16.43 2.66 -15.60
CA ILE A 143 -17.08 1.49 -15.00
C ILE A 143 -16.20 0.86 -13.93
N LEU A 144 -14.91 0.66 -14.22
CA LEU A 144 -13.94 0.11 -13.28
C LEU A 144 -13.82 0.96 -12.02
N ILE A 145 -13.59 2.27 -12.17
CA ILE A 145 -13.48 3.21 -11.04
C ILE A 145 -14.75 3.18 -10.19
N ARG A 146 -15.94 3.20 -10.83
CA ARG A 146 -17.21 3.12 -10.11
C ARG A 146 -17.37 1.81 -9.34
N GLY A 147 -16.96 0.69 -9.94
CA GLY A 147 -17.02 -0.63 -9.32
C GLY A 147 -16.09 -0.71 -8.09
N LEU A 148 -14.83 -0.32 -8.25
CA LEU A 148 -13.84 -0.30 -7.18
C LEU A 148 -14.24 0.66 -6.04
N THR A 149 -14.80 1.83 -6.36
CA THR A 149 -15.31 2.76 -5.33
C THR A 149 -16.43 2.14 -4.50
N LYS A 150 -17.34 1.38 -5.12
CA LYS A 150 -18.39 0.67 -4.37
C LYS A 150 -17.83 -0.41 -3.46
N LEU A 151 -16.82 -1.16 -3.92
CA LEU A 151 -16.13 -2.16 -3.12
C LEU A 151 -15.42 -1.52 -1.92
N ASP A 152 -14.66 -0.45 -2.13
CA ASP A 152 -13.96 0.29 -1.08
C ASP A 152 -14.92 0.80 0.00
N ASN A 153 -16.06 1.38 -0.40
CA ASN A 153 -17.08 1.84 0.53
C ASN A 153 -17.71 0.67 1.31
N TRP A 154 -17.93 -0.48 0.68
CA TRP A 154 -18.45 -1.66 1.36
C TRP A 154 -17.48 -2.16 2.45
N PHE A 155 -16.18 -2.25 2.15
CA PHE A 155 -15.17 -2.64 3.14
C PHE A 155 -15.07 -1.64 4.30
N LYS A 156 -15.08 -0.33 4.02
CA LYS A 156 -15.05 0.71 5.07
C LYS A 156 -16.24 0.63 6.01
N ASN A 157 -17.44 0.42 5.47
CA ASN A 157 -18.65 0.26 6.29
C ASN A 157 -18.55 -1.00 7.18
N LYS A 158 -18.01 -2.11 6.67
CA LYS A 158 -17.80 -3.33 7.46
C LYS A 158 -16.77 -3.15 8.57
N GLU A 159 -15.69 -2.40 8.35
CA GLU A 159 -14.76 -2.06 9.42
C GLU A 159 -15.38 -1.20 10.53
N GLU A 160 -16.28 -0.29 10.19
CA GLU A 160 -16.99 0.54 11.17
C GLU A 160 -17.99 -0.28 11.99
N GLU A 161 -18.71 -1.22 11.38
CA GLU A 161 -19.61 -2.14 12.06
C GLU A 161 -18.88 -3.02 13.09
N ASN A 162 -17.68 -3.49 12.76
CA ASN A 162 -16.86 -4.35 13.63
C ASN A 162 -16.18 -3.60 14.79
N LYS A 163 -16.18 -2.26 14.79
CA LYS A 163 -15.63 -1.43 15.88
C LYS A 163 -16.66 -1.05 16.94
N LYS A 164 -17.91 -1.39 16.72
CA LYS A 164 -19.04 -1.21 17.67
C LYS A 164 -19.29 -2.46 18.50
#